data_34d0584d3fd83e929de63da7b2640d07
#
_entry.id   34d0584d3fd83e929de63da7b2640d07
#
_cell.length_a   1.000
_cell.length_b   1.000
_cell.length_c   1.000
_cell.angle_alpha   90.00
_cell.angle_beta   90.00
_cell.angle_gamma   90.00
#
_symmetry.space_group_name_H-M   'P 1'
#
loop_
_entity.id
_entity.type
_entity.pdbx_description
1 polymer ?
#
loop_
_entity_poly.entity_id
_entity_poly.type
_entity_poly.pdbx_seq_one_letter_code
_entity_poly.pdbx_strand_id
1 'polypeptide(L)'
;PGGEVPMLMQALKQYDLTLEKIWITHGHLDHAGGTAAIKELTGVPIEGPHPDDQFWIDQIPESGARYGIPDARSFTPDRWLGDGDVVTLGETQFEVIHCPGHTPGHVIFFHREARFAQVGDVLFKGSIGRTDFPRGNHQQLLDSISLKLWPLGEDVAFVPGHGPMSTFGAERRSNPFVADVVLGAGADGGPDLAGDTVPMRYI
;
A
#
# COMPACT_ATOMS: atom_id res chain seq x y z
N PRO A 1 6.97 4.58 -6.22
CA PRO A 1 8.36 4.37 -6.65
C PRO A 1 9.33 4.61 -5.48
N GLY A 2 9.84 3.51 -4.89
CA GLY A 2 10.67 3.56 -3.67
C GLY A 2 12.10 4.07 -3.92
N GLY A 3 12.66 3.70 -5.03
CA GLY A 3 14.03 4.04 -5.42
C GLY A 3 14.22 3.67 -6.88
N GLU A 4 15.39 3.18 -7.26
CA GLU A 4 15.66 2.60 -8.59
C GLU A 4 15.15 3.48 -9.77
N VAL A 5 15.14 4.81 -9.58
CA VAL A 5 14.61 5.78 -10.56
C VAL A 5 15.25 5.60 -11.95
N PRO A 6 16.59 5.40 -12.07
CA PRO A 6 17.19 5.16 -13.38
C PRO A 6 16.63 3.93 -14.08
N MET A 7 16.39 2.84 -13.33
CA MET A 7 15.85 1.59 -13.88
C MET A 7 14.39 1.77 -14.31
N LEU A 8 13.57 2.48 -13.53
CA LEU A 8 12.19 2.80 -13.90
C LEU A 8 12.13 3.64 -15.18
N MET A 9 12.95 4.67 -15.29
CA MET A 9 13.03 5.53 -16.49
C MET A 9 13.52 4.74 -17.70
N GLN A 10 14.47 3.82 -17.52
CA GLN A 10 14.91 2.93 -18.58
C GLN A 10 13.80 1.98 -19.05
N ALA A 11 13.03 1.41 -18.10
CA ALA A 11 11.91 0.53 -18.44
C ALA A 11 10.83 1.25 -19.24
N LEU A 12 10.45 2.47 -18.86
CA LEU A 12 9.51 3.29 -19.62
C LEU A 12 9.98 3.46 -21.07
N LYS A 13 11.26 3.80 -21.25
CA LYS A 13 11.85 3.95 -22.60
C LYS A 13 11.90 2.63 -23.36
N GLN A 14 12.28 1.53 -22.70
CA GLN A 14 12.41 0.21 -23.34
C GLN A 14 11.08 -0.31 -23.86
N TYR A 15 10.00 -0.06 -23.13
CA TYR A 15 8.66 -0.52 -23.50
C TYR A 15 7.81 0.54 -24.22
N ASP A 16 8.43 1.68 -24.59
CA ASP A 16 7.75 2.80 -25.25
C ASP A 16 6.50 3.27 -24.50
N LEU A 17 6.63 3.40 -23.16
CA LEU A 17 5.55 3.80 -22.28
C LEU A 17 5.66 5.28 -21.93
N THR A 18 4.51 5.96 -21.90
CA THR A 18 4.38 7.33 -21.43
C THR A 18 3.93 7.33 -19.98
N LEU A 19 4.73 7.95 -19.10
CA LEU A 19 4.31 8.16 -17.71
C LEU A 19 3.32 9.32 -17.64
N GLU A 20 2.11 9.06 -17.14
CA GLU A 20 1.08 10.08 -16.98
C GLU A 20 1.06 10.67 -15.57
N LYS A 21 1.26 9.83 -14.56
CA LYS A 21 1.12 10.19 -13.15
C LYS A 21 1.95 9.29 -12.25
N ILE A 22 2.14 9.72 -11.02
CA ILE A 22 2.67 8.91 -9.92
C ILE A 22 1.54 8.72 -8.92
N TRP A 23 1.17 7.47 -8.65
CA TRP A 23 0.24 7.13 -7.59
C TRP A 23 0.99 6.57 -6.39
N ILE A 24 0.68 7.07 -5.20
CA ILE A 24 1.33 6.68 -3.94
C ILE A 24 0.29 6.03 -3.04
N THR A 25 0.54 4.79 -2.65
CA THR A 25 -0.31 4.06 -1.70
C THR A 25 -0.10 4.56 -0.28
N HIS A 26 1.16 4.80 0.11
CA HIS A 26 1.55 5.28 1.44
C HIS A 26 2.96 5.88 1.43
N GLY A 27 3.34 6.57 2.52
CA GLY A 27 4.51 7.42 2.59
C GLY A 27 5.83 6.75 2.99
N HIS A 28 5.94 5.43 3.10
CA HIS A 28 7.20 4.78 3.43
C HIS A 28 8.25 4.94 2.32
N LEU A 29 9.53 4.93 2.71
CA LEU A 29 10.67 5.19 1.83
C LEU A 29 10.70 4.26 0.60
N ASP A 30 10.49 2.97 0.80
CA ASP A 30 10.54 1.93 -0.23
C ASP A 30 9.35 1.98 -1.22
N HIS A 31 8.32 2.80 -0.91
CA HIS A 31 7.20 3.08 -1.80
C HIS A 31 7.22 4.49 -2.38
N ALA A 32 7.81 5.46 -1.69
CA ALA A 32 7.70 6.87 -2.04
C ALA A 32 9.05 7.59 -2.24
N GLY A 33 10.19 6.96 -1.89
CA GLY A 33 11.50 7.61 -1.87
C GLY A 33 12.00 8.14 -3.21
N GLY A 34 11.59 7.52 -4.33
CA GLY A 34 11.93 7.96 -5.69
C GLY A 34 10.99 9.01 -6.29
N THR A 35 9.89 9.33 -5.61
CA THR A 35 8.81 10.16 -6.14
C THR A 35 9.27 11.56 -6.53
N ALA A 36 9.99 12.25 -5.63
CA ALA A 36 10.49 13.59 -5.90
C ALA A 36 11.41 13.64 -7.12
N ALA A 37 12.29 12.65 -7.27
CA ALA A 37 13.20 12.56 -8.41
C ALA A 37 12.47 12.31 -9.74
N ILE A 38 11.48 11.43 -9.75
CA ILE A 38 10.66 11.18 -10.96
C ILE A 38 9.85 12.42 -11.31
N LYS A 39 9.24 13.10 -10.34
CA LYS A 39 8.52 14.36 -10.57
C LYS A 39 9.42 15.42 -11.20
N GLU A 40 10.65 15.56 -10.69
CA GLU A 40 11.62 16.53 -11.23
C GLU A 40 12.02 16.20 -12.67
N LEU A 41 12.22 14.92 -12.99
CA LEU A 41 12.61 14.48 -14.33
C LEU A 41 11.49 14.57 -15.36
N THR A 42 10.25 14.40 -14.95
CA THR A 42 9.13 14.18 -15.88
C THR A 42 8.05 15.29 -15.83
N GLY A 43 7.94 15.98 -14.70
CA GLY A 43 6.90 16.98 -14.47
C GLY A 43 5.50 16.39 -14.21
N VAL A 44 5.32 15.07 -14.22
CA VAL A 44 3.99 14.44 -14.05
C VAL A 44 3.42 14.68 -12.65
N PRO A 45 2.10 14.74 -12.50
CA PRO A 45 1.47 14.95 -11.19
C PRO A 45 1.63 13.74 -10.27
N ILE A 46 1.67 14.03 -8.97
CA ILE A 46 1.66 13.06 -7.88
C ILE A 46 0.25 13.06 -7.26
N GLU A 47 -0.41 11.89 -7.23
CA GLU A 47 -1.69 11.69 -6.57
C GLU A 47 -1.54 10.67 -5.43
N GLY A 48 -2.04 11.03 -4.25
CA GLY A 48 -1.92 10.24 -3.01
C GLY A 48 -0.59 10.42 -2.27
N PRO A 49 -0.51 9.82 -1.09
CA PRO A 49 -1.54 9.04 -0.39
C PRO A 49 -2.64 9.91 0.24
N HIS A 50 -3.28 9.41 1.33
CA HIS A 50 -4.13 10.24 2.17
C HIS A 50 -3.30 11.25 2.99
N PRO A 51 -3.83 12.45 3.34
CA PRO A 51 -3.08 13.48 4.07
C PRO A 51 -2.46 13.00 5.40
N ASP A 52 -3.04 12.00 6.03
CA ASP A 52 -2.52 11.43 7.29
C ASP A 52 -1.13 10.81 7.15
N ASP A 53 -0.66 10.55 5.93
CA ASP A 53 0.70 10.06 5.64
C ASP A 53 1.73 11.17 5.39
N GLN A 54 1.36 12.45 5.49
CA GLN A 54 2.32 13.56 5.43
C GLN A 54 3.50 13.33 6.39
N PHE A 55 3.20 12.81 7.59
CA PHE A 55 4.20 12.47 8.59
C PHE A 55 5.30 11.52 8.05
N TRP A 56 4.93 10.51 7.24
CA TRP A 56 5.89 9.58 6.66
C TRP A 56 6.66 10.20 5.50
N ILE A 57 6.00 10.99 4.66
CA ILE A 57 6.63 11.71 3.54
C ILE A 57 7.68 12.69 4.07
N ASP A 58 7.41 13.38 5.18
CA ASP A 58 8.35 14.31 5.81
C ASP A 58 9.62 13.60 6.33
N GLN A 59 9.53 12.31 6.67
CA GLN A 59 10.65 11.50 7.17
C GLN A 59 11.46 10.82 6.04
N ILE A 60 11.05 10.91 4.78
CA ILE A 60 11.76 10.27 3.66
C ILE A 60 13.26 10.66 3.62
N PRO A 61 13.67 11.93 3.81
CA PRO A 61 15.10 12.28 3.78
C PRO A 61 15.91 11.61 4.89
N GLU A 62 15.37 11.56 6.10
CA GLU A 62 16.04 10.90 7.23
C GLU A 62 16.12 9.39 7.02
N SER A 63 15.03 8.78 6.60
CA SER A 63 14.98 7.36 6.27
C SER A 63 15.92 7.02 5.11
N GLY A 64 15.95 7.84 4.06
CA GLY A 64 16.85 7.69 2.93
C GLY A 64 18.32 7.72 3.35
N ALA A 65 18.72 8.67 4.20
CA ALA A 65 20.08 8.72 4.74
C ALA A 65 20.42 7.46 5.55
N ARG A 66 19.48 6.94 6.33
CA ARG A 66 19.65 5.73 7.16
C ARG A 66 19.80 4.46 6.33
N TYR A 67 19.05 4.32 5.24
CA TYR A 67 19.00 3.13 4.39
C TYR A 67 19.82 3.21 3.11
N GLY A 68 20.68 4.23 2.97
CA GLY A 68 21.61 4.33 1.85
C GLY A 68 20.99 4.85 0.55
N ILE A 69 19.91 5.60 0.63
CA ILE A 69 19.26 6.31 -0.48
C ILE A 69 19.35 7.82 -0.20
N PRO A 70 20.56 8.42 -0.26
CA PRO A 70 20.78 9.79 0.20
C PRO A 70 20.02 10.84 -0.64
N ASP A 71 19.63 10.49 -1.88
CA ASP A 71 18.90 11.38 -2.77
C ASP A 71 17.37 11.33 -2.57
N ALA A 72 16.90 10.49 -1.64
CA ALA A 72 15.48 10.44 -1.30
C ALA A 72 15.05 11.75 -0.63
N ARG A 73 13.99 12.35 -1.14
CA ARG A 73 13.50 13.67 -0.71
C ARG A 73 12.01 13.60 -0.42
N SER A 74 11.57 14.40 0.55
CA SER A 74 10.16 14.65 0.76
C SER A 74 9.55 15.38 -0.45
N PHE A 75 8.24 15.27 -0.58
CA PHE A 75 7.47 15.93 -1.63
C PHE A 75 6.09 16.32 -1.09
N THR A 76 5.39 17.16 -1.82
CA THR A 76 3.98 17.43 -1.59
C THR A 76 3.21 16.88 -2.79
N PRO A 77 2.24 15.99 -2.60
CA PRO A 77 1.37 15.55 -3.67
C PRO A 77 0.64 16.72 -4.33
N ASP A 78 0.45 16.65 -5.64
CA ASP A 78 -0.40 17.60 -6.36
C ASP A 78 -1.88 17.38 -5.98
N ARG A 79 -2.24 16.15 -5.59
CA ARG A 79 -3.56 15.79 -5.07
C ARG A 79 -3.43 14.75 -3.96
N TRP A 80 -3.90 15.08 -2.78
CA TRP A 80 -4.16 14.11 -1.73
C TRP A 80 -5.40 13.28 -2.06
N LEU A 81 -5.45 12.03 -1.60
CA LEU A 81 -6.55 11.11 -1.89
C LEU A 81 -7.34 10.75 -0.63
N GLY A 82 -8.64 10.71 -0.76
CA GLY A 82 -9.58 10.27 0.28
C GLY A 82 -10.35 9.01 -0.11
N ASP A 83 -11.07 8.45 0.85
CA ASP A 83 -11.94 7.30 0.63
C ASP A 83 -13.05 7.66 -0.36
N GLY A 84 -13.24 6.85 -1.40
CA GLY A 84 -14.23 7.08 -2.46
C GLY A 84 -13.77 8.00 -3.59
N ASP A 85 -12.56 8.57 -3.52
CA ASP A 85 -11.99 9.27 -4.67
C ASP A 85 -11.82 8.34 -5.88
N VAL A 86 -11.69 8.94 -7.06
CA VAL A 86 -11.37 8.24 -8.30
C VAL A 86 -10.10 8.83 -8.90
N VAL A 87 -9.20 7.96 -9.32
CA VAL A 87 -8.01 8.30 -10.10
C VAL A 87 -8.08 7.63 -11.47
N THR A 88 -7.42 8.19 -12.47
CA THR A 88 -7.50 7.72 -13.86
C THR A 88 -6.14 7.45 -14.47
N LEU A 89 -6.04 6.39 -15.27
CA LEU A 89 -4.93 6.09 -16.15
C LEU A 89 -5.50 5.95 -17.57
N GLY A 90 -5.25 6.93 -18.43
CA GLY A 90 -6.00 7.06 -19.68
C GLY A 90 -7.51 7.13 -19.39
N GLU A 91 -8.30 6.25 -20.03
CA GLU A 91 -9.74 6.13 -19.80
C GLU A 91 -10.11 5.21 -18.63
N THR A 92 -9.14 4.48 -18.08
CA THR A 92 -9.36 3.51 -16.99
C THR A 92 -9.49 4.23 -15.65
N GLN A 93 -10.53 3.88 -14.90
CA GLN A 93 -10.80 4.46 -13.58
C GLN A 93 -10.48 3.47 -12.47
N PHE A 94 -9.87 3.98 -11.40
CA PHE A 94 -9.63 3.24 -10.17
C PHE A 94 -10.29 3.95 -9.01
N GLU A 95 -11.05 3.21 -8.22
CA GLU A 95 -11.59 3.69 -6.95
C GLU A 95 -10.48 3.70 -5.89
N VAL A 96 -10.43 4.76 -5.13
CA VAL A 96 -9.51 4.91 -4.00
C VAL A 96 -10.22 4.46 -2.73
N ILE A 97 -9.60 3.55 -1.99
CA ILE A 97 -10.13 3.10 -0.70
C ILE A 97 -9.07 3.39 0.36
N HIS A 98 -9.43 4.19 1.36
CA HIS A 98 -8.55 4.48 2.49
C HIS A 98 -8.52 3.27 3.44
N CYS A 99 -7.34 2.67 3.60
CA CYS A 99 -7.11 1.45 4.38
C CYS A 99 -6.02 1.68 5.43
N PRO A 100 -6.30 2.44 6.51
CA PRO A 100 -5.32 2.72 7.54
C PRO A 100 -4.97 1.48 8.36
N GLY A 101 -3.80 1.53 9.01
CA GLY A 101 -3.33 0.50 9.94
C GLY A 101 -1.86 0.19 9.78
N HIS A 102 -1.36 -0.11 8.59
CA HIS A 102 0.07 -0.15 8.29
C HIS A 102 0.68 1.26 8.42
N THR A 103 0.10 2.22 7.71
CA THR A 103 0.25 3.66 7.97
C THR A 103 -1.12 4.30 8.14
N PRO A 104 -1.22 5.49 8.74
CA PRO A 104 -2.52 6.14 8.95
C PRO A 104 -3.16 6.63 7.64
N GLY A 105 -2.36 6.94 6.63
CA GLY A 105 -2.83 7.47 5.34
C GLY A 105 -2.77 6.48 4.19
N HIS A 106 -2.64 5.17 4.46
CA HIS A 106 -2.56 4.17 3.41
C HIS A 106 -3.84 4.12 2.56
N VAL A 107 -3.69 4.17 1.24
CA VAL A 107 -4.78 3.99 0.27
C VAL A 107 -4.49 2.82 -0.66
N ILE A 108 -5.54 2.21 -1.19
CA ILE A 108 -5.46 1.20 -2.26
C ILE A 108 -6.17 1.72 -3.51
N PHE A 109 -5.85 1.14 -4.66
CA PHE A 109 -6.46 1.47 -5.95
C PHE A 109 -7.19 0.24 -6.48
N PHE A 110 -8.51 0.34 -6.64
CA PHE A 110 -9.36 -0.77 -7.05
C PHE A 110 -10.00 -0.51 -8.42
N HIS A 111 -9.73 -1.40 -9.36
CA HIS A 111 -10.38 -1.41 -10.69
C HIS A 111 -11.55 -2.39 -10.67
N ARG A 112 -12.76 -1.84 -10.62
CA ARG A 112 -13.99 -2.62 -10.43
C ARG A 112 -14.26 -3.60 -11.56
N GLU A 113 -14.13 -3.18 -12.82
CA GLU A 113 -14.43 -4.01 -13.97
C GLU A 113 -13.41 -5.15 -14.15
N ALA A 114 -12.12 -4.88 -13.98
CA ALA A 114 -11.07 -5.88 -14.07
C ALA A 114 -10.98 -6.78 -12.83
N ARG A 115 -11.73 -6.49 -11.76
CA ARG A 115 -11.65 -7.21 -10.49
C ARG A 115 -10.21 -7.28 -9.97
N PHE A 116 -9.55 -6.12 -9.96
CA PHE A 116 -8.13 -5.99 -9.68
C PHE A 116 -7.86 -4.85 -8.68
N ALA A 117 -6.92 -5.06 -7.75
CA ALA A 117 -6.52 -4.04 -6.79
C ALA A 117 -4.99 -3.95 -6.66
N GLN A 118 -4.47 -2.72 -6.56
CA GLN A 118 -3.15 -2.44 -6.05
C GLN A 118 -3.29 -2.12 -4.57
N VAL A 119 -2.84 -3.01 -3.69
CA VAL A 119 -3.14 -2.92 -2.26
C VAL A 119 -1.99 -2.41 -1.39
N GLY A 120 -0.83 -2.08 -2.00
CA GLY A 120 0.35 -1.67 -1.23
C GLY A 120 0.64 -2.65 -0.09
N ASP A 121 0.85 -2.13 1.10
CA ASP A 121 1.22 -2.91 2.28
C ASP A 121 0.06 -3.19 3.24
N VAL A 122 -1.16 -3.26 2.71
CA VAL A 122 -2.34 -3.67 3.50
C VAL A 122 -2.40 -5.19 3.63
N LEU A 123 -2.29 -5.90 2.51
CA LEU A 123 -2.48 -7.35 2.43
C LEU A 123 -1.43 -7.99 1.54
N PHE A 124 -0.87 -9.09 2.01
CA PHE A 124 0.09 -9.92 1.28
C PHE A 124 -0.41 -11.36 1.15
N LYS A 125 0.17 -12.11 0.23
CA LYS A 125 -0.08 -13.54 0.17
C LYS A 125 0.42 -14.23 1.45
N GLY A 126 -0.53 -14.69 2.28
CA GLY A 126 -0.26 -15.36 3.55
C GLY A 126 0.21 -14.44 4.68
N SER A 127 0.10 -13.11 4.53
CA SER A 127 0.51 -12.14 5.54
C SER A 127 -0.29 -10.83 5.44
N ILE A 128 -0.01 -9.90 6.33
CA ILE A 128 -0.54 -8.53 6.31
C ILE A 128 0.60 -7.53 6.57
N GLY A 129 0.38 -6.26 6.32
CA GLY A 129 1.32 -5.19 6.64
C GLY A 129 1.65 -5.16 8.12
N ARG A 130 2.88 -4.84 8.46
CA ARG A 130 3.28 -4.62 9.86
C ARG A 130 2.64 -3.35 10.39
N THR A 131 2.40 -3.32 11.69
CA THR A 131 1.69 -2.22 12.37
C THR A 131 2.44 -1.66 13.57
N ASP A 132 3.70 -2.06 13.75
CA ASP A 132 4.58 -1.67 14.86
C ASP A 132 5.43 -0.42 14.56
N PHE A 133 5.28 0.16 13.37
CA PHE A 133 5.86 1.45 13.05
C PHE A 133 5.07 2.61 13.69
N PRO A 134 5.69 3.80 13.87
CA PRO A 134 4.99 4.97 14.39
C PRO A 134 3.67 5.22 13.67
N ARG A 135 2.59 5.43 14.43
CA ARG A 135 1.20 5.62 13.96
C ARG A 135 0.58 4.39 13.26
N GLY A 136 1.25 3.22 13.29
CA GLY A 136 0.62 1.96 12.90
C GLY A 136 -0.43 1.53 13.92
N ASN A 137 -1.44 0.80 13.48
CA ASN A 137 -2.52 0.31 14.33
C ASN A 137 -3.05 -1.03 13.80
N HIS A 138 -2.79 -2.09 14.57
CA HIS A 138 -3.14 -3.45 14.15
C HIS A 138 -4.65 -3.64 13.95
N GLN A 139 -5.47 -3.16 14.90
CA GLN A 139 -6.92 -3.30 14.78
C GLN A 139 -7.47 -2.55 13.57
N GLN A 140 -6.98 -1.33 13.30
CA GLN A 140 -7.37 -0.60 12.10
C GLN A 140 -7.01 -1.34 10.80
N LEU A 141 -5.86 -2.05 10.78
CA LEU A 141 -5.49 -2.84 9.61
C LEU A 141 -6.45 -4.03 9.43
N LEU A 142 -6.77 -4.75 10.50
CA LEU A 142 -7.76 -5.83 10.45
C LEU A 142 -9.13 -5.33 10.00
N ASP A 143 -9.58 -4.18 10.52
CA ASP A 143 -10.84 -3.54 10.12
C ASP A 143 -10.82 -3.09 8.65
N SER A 144 -9.70 -2.50 8.20
CA SER A 144 -9.52 -2.12 6.78
C SER A 144 -9.66 -3.32 5.85
N ILE A 145 -9.05 -4.45 6.21
CA ILE A 145 -9.13 -5.68 5.41
C ILE A 145 -10.54 -6.28 5.45
N SER A 146 -11.07 -6.50 6.65
CA SER A 146 -12.34 -7.23 6.81
C SER A 146 -13.56 -6.42 6.38
N LEU A 147 -13.59 -5.11 6.67
CA LEU A 147 -14.76 -4.27 6.41
C LEU A 147 -14.72 -3.56 5.06
N LYS A 148 -13.52 -3.39 4.46
CA LYS A 148 -13.38 -2.67 3.18
C LYS A 148 -12.93 -3.57 2.02
N LEU A 149 -11.97 -4.49 2.23
CA LEU A 149 -11.48 -5.34 1.14
C LEU A 149 -12.39 -6.56 0.91
N TRP A 150 -12.78 -7.30 1.95
CA TRP A 150 -13.63 -8.48 1.80
C TRP A 150 -14.95 -8.22 1.08
N PRO A 151 -15.67 -7.09 1.31
CA PRO A 151 -16.88 -6.76 0.58
C PRO A 151 -16.70 -6.52 -0.92
N LEU A 152 -15.48 -6.26 -1.39
CA LEU A 152 -15.22 -6.10 -2.82
C LEU A 152 -15.38 -7.39 -3.61
N GLY A 153 -15.26 -8.55 -2.94
CA GLY A 153 -15.51 -9.87 -3.51
C GLY A 153 -14.28 -10.78 -3.56
N GLU A 154 -14.52 -12.09 -3.50
CA GLU A 154 -13.47 -13.11 -3.43
C GLU A 154 -12.66 -13.27 -4.72
N ASP A 155 -13.25 -12.88 -5.85
CA ASP A 155 -12.66 -12.95 -7.19
C ASP A 155 -11.65 -11.83 -7.49
N VAL A 156 -11.52 -10.81 -6.60
CA VAL A 156 -10.57 -9.73 -6.79
C VAL A 156 -9.15 -10.25 -6.68
N ALA A 157 -8.39 -10.11 -7.76
CA ALA A 157 -6.95 -10.32 -7.75
C ALA A 157 -6.24 -9.07 -7.24
N PHE A 158 -5.14 -9.21 -6.50
CA PHE A 158 -4.39 -8.06 -6.04
C PHE A 158 -2.88 -8.20 -6.24
N VAL A 159 -2.24 -7.04 -6.46
CA VAL A 159 -0.80 -6.85 -6.40
C VAL A 159 -0.48 -6.17 -5.07
N PRO A 160 0.34 -6.79 -4.22
CA PRO A 160 0.82 -6.18 -2.99
C PRO A 160 2.03 -5.27 -3.26
N GLY A 161 2.44 -4.50 -2.26
CA GLY A 161 3.71 -3.76 -2.31
C GLY A 161 4.93 -4.69 -2.35
N HIS A 162 4.85 -5.84 -1.68
CA HIS A 162 5.90 -6.84 -1.61
C HIS A 162 5.36 -8.25 -1.83
N GLY A 163 6.19 -9.10 -2.44
CA GLY A 163 5.87 -10.51 -2.64
C GLY A 163 4.94 -10.79 -3.82
N PRO A 164 4.41 -12.01 -3.93
CA PRO A 164 3.60 -12.42 -5.07
C PRO A 164 2.15 -11.99 -4.95
N MET A 165 1.49 -11.90 -6.09
CA MET A 165 0.04 -11.68 -6.21
C MET A 165 -0.76 -12.79 -5.51
N SER A 166 -2.00 -12.46 -5.11
CA SER A 166 -3.00 -13.37 -4.59
C SER A 166 -4.42 -12.90 -4.97
N THR A 167 -5.43 -13.50 -4.37
CA THR A 167 -6.83 -13.05 -4.46
C THR A 167 -7.42 -12.84 -3.07
N PHE A 168 -8.39 -11.94 -2.95
CA PHE A 168 -9.06 -11.74 -1.65
C PHE A 168 -9.70 -13.03 -1.14
N GLY A 169 -10.28 -13.84 -2.02
CA GLY A 169 -10.86 -15.13 -1.62
C GLY A 169 -9.83 -16.14 -1.14
N ALA A 170 -8.62 -16.18 -1.70
CA ALA A 170 -7.56 -17.06 -1.20
C ALA A 170 -7.11 -16.66 0.22
N GLU A 171 -6.87 -15.37 0.42
CA GLU A 171 -6.43 -14.85 1.72
C GLU A 171 -7.54 -14.95 2.78
N ARG A 172 -8.78 -14.70 2.41
CA ARG A 172 -9.94 -14.85 3.28
C ARG A 172 -10.14 -16.28 3.77
N ARG A 173 -9.71 -17.28 3.00
CA ARG A 173 -9.77 -18.70 3.40
C ARG A 173 -8.60 -19.17 4.25
N SER A 174 -7.40 -18.65 3.98
CA SER A 174 -6.18 -19.29 4.51
C SER A 174 -5.12 -18.36 5.10
N ASN A 175 -5.30 -17.04 5.03
CA ASN A 175 -4.33 -16.11 5.60
C ASN A 175 -4.33 -16.23 7.13
N PRO A 176 -3.18 -16.49 7.78
CA PRO A 176 -3.12 -16.74 9.22
C PRO A 176 -3.48 -15.52 10.09
N PHE A 177 -3.61 -14.33 9.51
CA PHE A 177 -3.94 -13.08 10.22
C PHE A 177 -5.38 -12.63 10.02
N VAL A 178 -5.97 -12.90 8.85
CA VAL A 178 -7.24 -12.28 8.45
C VAL A 178 -8.22 -13.25 7.76
N ALA A 179 -7.94 -14.57 7.80
CA ALA A 179 -8.94 -15.53 7.34
C ALA A 179 -10.22 -15.44 8.19
N ASP A 180 -11.38 -15.75 7.59
CA ASP A 180 -12.67 -15.68 8.27
C ASP A 180 -12.68 -16.47 9.58
N VAL A 181 -12.01 -17.63 9.62
CA VAL A 181 -11.87 -18.45 10.85
C VAL A 181 -11.06 -17.74 11.94
N VAL A 182 -10.08 -16.93 11.57
CA VAL A 182 -9.24 -16.17 12.51
C VAL A 182 -10.00 -14.97 13.05
N LEU A 183 -10.66 -14.22 12.18
CA LEU A 183 -11.46 -13.06 12.56
C LEU A 183 -12.72 -13.47 13.34
N GLY A 184 -13.37 -14.59 13.00
CA GLY A 184 -14.52 -15.14 13.71
C GLY A 184 -14.21 -15.66 15.10
N ALA A 185 -13.02 -16.23 15.31
CA ALA A 185 -12.59 -16.69 16.63
C ALA A 185 -12.41 -15.56 17.66
N GLY A 186 -12.14 -14.34 17.19
CA GLY A 186 -12.05 -13.15 18.05
C GLY A 186 -13.40 -12.63 18.55
N ALA A 187 -14.51 -12.96 17.87
CA ALA A 187 -15.86 -12.53 18.26
C ALA A 187 -16.47 -13.38 19.39
N ASP A 188 -15.99 -14.63 19.57
CA ASP A 188 -16.51 -15.60 20.55
C ASP A 188 -15.58 -15.85 21.75
N GLY A 189 -14.67 -14.93 22.07
CA GLY A 189 -13.83 -15.04 23.28
C GLY A 189 -12.75 -16.13 23.18
N GLY A 190 -12.10 -16.28 22.06
CA GLY A 190 -10.94 -17.16 21.85
C GLY A 190 -9.73 -16.74 22.70
N PRO A 191 -8.77 -17.66 22.96
CA PRO A 191 -7.71 -17.47 23.96
C PRO A 191 -6.83 -16.27 23.66
N ASP A 192 -6.53 -15.55 24.71
CA ASP A 192 -5.58 -14.45 24.77
C ASP A 192 -4.21 -14.88 24.18
N LEU A 193 -3.91 -14.46 22.95
CA LEU A 193 -2.63 -14.70 22.30
C LEU A 193 -1.53 -13.72 22.75
N ALA A 194 -1.64 -13.19 23.95
CA ALA A 194 -0.57 -12.45 24.61
C ALA A 194 0.46 -13.44 25.17
N GLY A 195 1.29 -14.04 24.31
CA GLY A 195 2.32 -14.91 24.87
C GLY A 195 3.19 -15.73 23.95
N ASP A 196 3.19 -15.59 22.64
CA ASP A 196 4.23 -16.21 21.83
C ASP A 196 4.67 -15.29 20.68
N THR A 197 5.80 -14.65 20.89
CA THR A 197 6.52 -13.91 19.84
C THR A 197 7.07 -14.92 18.83
N VAL A 198 6.27 -15.22 17.81
CA VAL A 198 6.81 -15.87 16.61
C VAL A 198 7.76 -14.86 15.96
N PRO A 199 9.04 -15.20 15.73
CA PRO A 199 9.96 -14.28 15.08
C PRO A 199 9.45 -14.01 13.66
N MET A 200 8.96 -12.80 13.42
CA MET A 200 8.57 -12.36 12.10
C MET A 200 9.81 -12.39 11.18
N ARG A 201 9.82 -13.27 10.20
CA ARG A 201 10.77 -13.18 9.09
C ARG A 201 10.23 -12.10 8.16
N TYR A 202 10.82 -10.93 8.26
CA TYR A 202 10.61 -9.85 7.30
C TYR A 202 11.24 -10.22 5.97
N ILE A 203 10.48 -10.13 4.90
CA ILE A 203 10.98 -10.14 3.53
C ILE A 203 11.20 -8.69 3.12
#